data_c25a1f02bbd18187f202cf045211fa09
#
_entry.id   c25a1f02bbd18187f202cf045211fa09
#
_cell.length_a   1.000
_cell.length_b   1.000
_cell.length_c   1.000
_cell.angle_alpha   90.00
_cell.angle_beta   90.00
_cell.angle_gamma   90.00
#
_symmetry.space_group_name_H-M   'P 1'
#
loop_
_entity.id
_entity.type
_entity.pdbx_description
1 polymer ?
#
loop_
_entity_poly.entity_id
_entity_poly.type
_entity_poly.pdbx_seq_one_letter_code
_entity_poly.pdbx_strand_id
1 'polypeptide(L)'
;MDKENENTSEIKNEDKTGNEESISKEEQKEELSQEDKLREIEDKLTRSYAELENQRRRYEKEKDEAYEFGGMALAKECLNLTDNLERSKSSIINDESLEKNNKDKIIGHLDIIYKDILSIFKKNQIDEISALGEKLDPNKHQAMLEIEDAEKEQGTIVQEIQKGFTLKGRLLRPSLVGVSKKPQKNEEKQQKKEKN
;
A
#
# COMPACT_ATOMS: atom_id res chain seq x y z
N MET A 1 30.38 109.19 2.93
CA MET A 1 31.25 108.31 3.67
C MET A 1 30.25 107.37 4.42
N ASP A 2 30.01 106.07 4.23
CA ASP A 2 30.78 105.10 3.49
C ASP A 2 29.85 104.03 3.06
N LYS A 3 30.30 103.35 2.04
CA LYS A 3 29.71 102.18 1.48
C LYS A 3 30.07 100.92 2.35
N GLU A 4 29.26 99.94 2.25
CA GLU A 4 29.53 98.49 2.43
C GLU A 4 28.44 97.86 3.31
N ASN A 5 27.54 97.17 2.72
CA ASN A 5 27.35 95.72 2.89
C ASN A 5 26.05 95.22 2.22
N GLU A 6 26.11 95.01 0.97
CA GLU A 6 25.25 94.11 0.26
C GLU A 6 26.08 92.89 -0.19
N ASN A 7 26.07 91.78 0.55
CA ASN A 7 26.30 90.45 -0.01
C ASN A 7 26.36 89.38 1.06
N THR A 8 25.26 88.93 1.63
CA THR A 8 25.22 87.71 2.46
C THR A 8 23.81 87.15 2.58
N SER A 9 23.07 86.99 1.47
CA SER A 9 21.73 86.37 1.54
C SER A 9 21.41 85.34 0.46
N GLU A 10 22.38 84.89 -0.36
CA GLU A 10 22.12 83.90 -1.45
C GLU A 10 22.74 82.50 -1.26
N ILE A 11 23.44 82.20 -0.18
CA ILE A 11 24.12 80.90 0.02
C ILE A 11 23.41 79.93 1.00
N LYS A 12 22.22 80.29 1.50
CA LYS A 12 21.50 79.38 2.48
C LYS A 12 20.30 78.61 1.94
N ASN A 13 19.95 78.74 0.68
CA ASN A 13 18.76 78.04 0.15
C ASN A 13 19.02 76.81 -0.75
N GLU A 14 20.27 76.53 -1.16
CA GLU A 14 20.59 75.34 -2.00
C GLU A 14 20.91 74.07 -1.20
N ASP A 15 21.29 74.20 0.06
CA ASP A 15 21.62 73.02 0.91
C ASP A 15 20.44 72.35 1.59
N LYS A 16 19.24 73.00 1.62
CA LYS A 16 18.04 72.39 2.22
C LYS A 16 17.26 71.52 1.26
N THR A 17 17.24 71.81 -0.04
CA THR A 17 16.53 71.03 -1.04
C THR A 17 17.24 69.71 -1.40
N GLY A 18 18.56 69.66 -1.37
CA GLY A 18 19.33 68.46 -1.60
C GLY A 18 19.22 67.39 -0.49
N ASN A 19 19.01 67.84 0.75
CA ASN A 19 18.90 66.93 1.90
C ASN A 19 17.47 66.36 2.06
N GLU A 20 16.41 67.11 1.68
CA GLU A 20 15.03 66.59 1.68
C GLU A 20 14.78 65.60 0.54
N GLU A 21 15.38 65.78 -0.63
CA GLU A 21 15.28 64.82 -1.76
C GLU A 21 16.09 63.53 -1.51
N SER A 22 17.21 63.56 -0.81
CA SER A 22 17.96 62.35 -0.46
C SER A 22 17.29 61.56 0.64
N ILE A 23 16.71 62.20 1.66
CA ILE A 23 15.95 61.53 2.74
C ILE A 23 14.66 60.89 2.17
N SER A 24 13.94 61.59 1.28
CA SER A 24 12.71 61.02 0.64
C SER A 24 13.03 59.84 -0.28
N LYS A 25 14.21 59.81 -0.94
CA LYS A 25 14.65 58.69 -1.76
C LYS A 25 15.12 57.45 -0.95
N GLU A 26 15.70 57.68 0.23
CA GLU A 26 16.06 56.62 1.16
C GLU A 26 14.82 56.02 1.85
N GLU A 27 13.87 56.82 2.29
CA GLU A 27 12.58 56.38 2.84
C GLU A 27 11.76 55.58 1.82
N GLN A 28 11.67 56.02 0.56
CA GLN A 28 10.99 55.28 -0.51
C GLN A 28 11.72 53.94 -0.87
N LYS A 29 13.05 53.90 -0.76
CA LYS A 29 13.79 52.66 -0.97
C LYS A 29 13.63 51.67 0.19
N GLU A 30 13.49 52.16 1.42
CA GLU A 30 13.23 51.35 2.60
C GLU A 30 11.77 50.82 2.60
N GLU A 31 10.78 51.64 2.20
CA GLU A 31 9.41 51.19 2.04
C GLU A 31 9.25 50.12 0.94
N LEU A 32 9.85 50.30 -0.23
CA LEU A 32 9.86 49.30 -1.31
C LEU A 32 10.53 47.98 -0.84
N SER A 33 11.62 48.07 -0.04
CA SER A 33 12.27 46.89 0.54
C SER A 33 11.42 46.20 1.60
N GLN A 34 10.59 46.91 2.33
CA GLN A 34 9.67 46.36 3.33
C GLN A 34 8.45 45.69 2.67
N GLU A 35 7.92 46.27 1.61
CA GLU A 35 6.84 45.67 0.81
C GLU A 35 7.28 44.38 0.14
N ASP A 36 8.49 44.33 -0.42
CA ASP A 36 9.02 43.10 -1.01
C ASP A 36 9.23 41.99 0.04
N LYS A 37 9.69 42.34 1.23
CA LYS A 37 9.79 41.39 2.35
C LYS A 37 8.42 40.90 2.83
N LEU A 38 7.42 41.79 2.87
CA LEU A 38 6.05 41.42 3.21
C LEU A 38 5.47 40.44 2.20
N ARG A 39 5.62 40.69 0.90
CA ARG A 39 5.19 39.76 -0.17
C ARG A 39 5.88 38.40 -0.05
N GLU A 40 7.18 38.38 0.20
CA GLU A 40 7.92 37.12 0.37
C GLU A 40 7.42 36.32 1.58
N ILE A 41 7.07 36.99 2.68
CA ILE A 41 6.50 36.37 3.87
C ILE A 41 5.08 35.87 3.60
N GLU A 42 4.26 36.65 2.90
CA GLU A 42 2.90 36.25 2.49
C GLU A 42 2.91 35.03 1.56
N ASP A 43 3.82 35.00 0.60
CA ASP A 43 4.03 33.85 -0.30
C ASP A 43 4.49 32.61 0.48
N LYS A 44 5.40 32.77 1.41
CA LYS A 44 5.84 31.66 2.29
C LYS A 44 4.70 31.17 3.18
N LEU A 45 3.91 32.08 3.74
CA LEU A 45 2.76 31.76 4.57
C LEU A 45 1.70 31.01 3.76
N THR A 46 1.38 31.50 2.56
CA THR A 46 0.41 30.85 1.66
C THR A 46 0.87 29.44 1.27
N ARG A 47 2.16 29.28 0.95
CA ARG A 47 2.75 27.98 0.66
C ARG A 47 2.66 27.05 1.87
N SER A 48 3.00 27.54 3.06
CA SER A 48 2.92 26.75 4.30
C SER A 48 1.50 26.31 4.62
N TYR A 49 0.49 27.17 4.39
CA TYR A 49 -0.91 26.79 4.54
C TYR A 49 -1.34 25.71 3.55
N ALA A 50 -0.91 25.82 2.29
CA ALA A 50 -1.19 24.80 1.29
C ALA A 50 -0.53 23.44 1.64
N GLU A 51 0.70 23.47 2.13
CA GLU A 51 1.41 22.29 2.61
C GLU A 51 0.73 21.65 3.83
N LEU A 52 0.30 22.45 4.81
CA LEU A 52 -0.44 21.98 5.98
C LEU A 52 -1.77 21.32 5.59
N GLU A 53 -2.52 21.91 4.67
CA GLU A 53 -3.78 21.33 4.19
C GLU A 53 -3.54 20.00 3.45
N ASN A 54 -2.48 19.93 2.63
CA ASN A 54 -2.10 18.69 1.96
C ASN A 54 -1.68 17.61 2.97
N GLN A 55 -0.89 17.98 3.99
CA GLN A 55 -0.50 17.07 5.06
C GLN A 55 -1.71 16.59 5.86
N ARG A 56 -2.65 17.50 6.20
CA ARG A 56 -3.87 17.15 6.90
C ARG A 56 -4.69 16.10 6.15
N ARG A 57 -4.94 16.33 4.85
CA ARG A 57 -5.66 15.37 4.00
C ARG A 57 -4.95 14.02 3.92
N ARG A 58 -3.63 14.04 3.88
CA ARG A 58 -2.82 12.82 3.87
C ARG A 58 -2.95 12.06 5.19
N TYR A 59 -2.82 12.75 6.33
CA TYR A 59 -2.97 12.13 7.65
C TYR A 59 -4.38 11.59 7.89
N GLU A 60 -5.43 12.27 7.40
CA GLU A 60 -6.79 11.75 7.48
C GLU A 60 -6.92 10.41 6.73
N LYS A 61 -6.40 10.32 5.52
CA LYS A 61 -6.37 9.04 4.77
C LYS A 61 -5.54 7.96 5.46
N GLU A 62 -4.35 8.29 5.91
CA GLU A 62 -3.47 7.35 6.62
C GLU A 62 -4.13 6.83 7.92
N LYS A 63 -4.85 7.71 8.63
CA LYS A 63 -5.60 7.34 9.83
C LYS A 63 -6.74 6.37 9.49
N ASP A 64 -7.52 6.67 8.45
CA ASP A 64 -8.62 5.81 8.03
C ASP A 64 -8.11 4.45 7.55
N GLU A 65 -7.04 4.44 6.76
CA GLU A 65 -6.36 3.20 6.33
C GLU A 65 -5.82 2.41 7.54
N ALA A 66 -5.20 3.07 8.51
CA ALA A 66 -4.71 2.43 9.72
C ALA A 66 -5.85 1.82 10.55
N TYR A 67 -6.99 2.50 10.62
CA TYR A 67 -8.18 1.97 11.30
C TYR A 67 -8.78 0.78 10.55
N GLU A 68 -8.85 0.84 9.23
CA GLU A 68 -9.42 -0.22 8.41
C GLU A 68 -8.54 -1.48 8.37
N PHE A 69 -7.23 -1.32 8.28
CA PHE A 69 -6.27 -2.41 8.08
C PHE A 69 -5.38 -2.69 9.30
N GLY A 70 -5.61 -2.03 10.43
CA GLY A 70 -4.80 -2.22 11.64
C GLY A 70 -4.78 -3.65 12.16
N GLY A 71 -5.84 -4.44 11.91
CA GLY A 71 -5.92 -5.85 12.25
C GLY A 71 -5.19 -6.80 11.29
N MET A 72 -4.56 -6.30 10.20
CA MET A 72 -3.99 -7.14 9.15
C MET A 72 -2.89 -8.08 9.65
N ALA A 73 -2.06 -7.63 10.58
CA ALA A 73 -0.99 -8.47 11.16
C ALA A 73 -1.58 -9.63 11.97
N LEU A 74 -2.55 -9.33 12.86
CA LEU A 74 -3.25 -10.36 13.63
C LEU A 74 -4.01 -11.33 12.72
N ALA A 75 -4.68 -10.81 11.68
CA ALA A 75 -5.38 -11.65 10.72
C ALA A 75 -4.44 -12.65 10.03
N LYS A 76 -3.23 -12.23 9.62
CA LYS A 76 -2.22 -13.13 9.04
C LYS A 76 -1.80 -14.23 9.99
N GLU A 77 -1.60 -13.93 11.27
CA GLU A 77 -1.26 -14.94 12.28
C GLU A 77 -2.42 -15.93 12.52
N CYS A 78 -3.66 -15.43 12.50
CA CYS A 78 -4.83 -16.29 12.59
C CYS A 78 -4.97 -17.25 11.40
N LEU A 79 -4.48 -16.90 10.20
CA LEU A 79 -4.44 -17.82 9.05
C LEU A 79 -3.52 -19.02 9.31
N ASN A 80 -2.43 -18.85 10.05
CA ASN A 80 -1.56 -19.95 10.44
C ASN A 80 -2.29 -20.95 11.35
N LEU A 81 -3.21 -20.44 12.20
CA LEU A 81 -4.04 -21.30 13.04
C LEU A 81 -5.01 -22.15 12.21
N THR A 82 -5.64 -21.57 11.19
CA THR A 82 -6.52 -22.32 10.28
C THR A 82 -5.77 -23.39 9.50
N ASP A 83 -4.57 -23.10 9.01
CA ASP A 83 -3.72 -24.09 8.32
C ASP A 83 -3.31 -25.24 9.25
N ASN A 84 -3.00 -24.92 10.52
CA ASN A 84 -2.68 -25.94 11.52
C ASN A 84 -3.88 -26.85 11.81
N LEU A 85 -5.10 -26.31 11.84
CA LEU A 85 -6.33 -27.11 12.01
C LEU A 85 -6.57 -28.05 10.81
N GLU A 86 -6.40 -27.56 9.58
CA GLU A 86 -6.53 -28.39 8.38
C GLU A 86 -5.44 -29.48 8.34
N ARG A 87 -4.22 -29.15 8.69
CA ARG A 87 -3.13 -30.14 8.79
C ARG A 87 -3.39 -31.17 9.87
N SER A 88 -3.88 -30.74 11.06
CA SER A 88 -4.24 -31.67 12.14
C SER A 88 -5.35 -32.61 11.73
N LYS A 89 -6.36 -32.09 11.02
CA LYS A 89 -7.46 -32.91 10.45
C LYS A 89 -6.92 -33.96 9.48
N SER A 90 -6.03 -33.56 8.56
CA SER A 90 -5.41 -34.48 7.60
C SER A 90 -4.55 -35.54 8.29
N SER A 91 -3.82 -35.16 9.34
CA SER A 91 -3.03 -36.13 10.14
C SER A 91 -3.92 -37.16 10.83
N ILE A 92 -5.05 -36.74 11.42
CA ILE A 92 -6.00 -37.66 12.08
C ILE A 92 -6.65 -38.62 11.07
N ILE A 93 -6.98 -38.13 9.89
CA ILE A 93 -7.54 -38.98 8.82
C ILE A 93 -6.55 -40.10 8.46
N ASN A 94 -5.26 -39.79 8.37
CA ASN A 94 -4.22 -40.70 7.94
C ASN A 94 -3.64 -41.57 9.11
N ASP A 95 -4.04 -41.33 10.35
CA ASP A 95 -3.54 -42.07 11.51
C ASP A 95 -4.23 -43.44 11.61
N GLU A 96 -3.52 -44.50 11.26
CA GLU A 96 -4.04 -45.86 11.31
C GLU A 96 -4.24 -46.41 12.73
N SER A 97 -3.66 -45.78 13.75
CA SER A 97 -3.78 -46.19 15.15
C SER A 97 -5.13 -45.89 15.78
N LEU A 98 -5.92 -44.95 15.21
CA LEU A 98 -7.17 -44.52 15.70
C LEU A 98 -8.37 -45.27 15.09
N GLU A 99 -9.29 -45.72 15.93
CA GLU A 99 -10.55 -46.30 15.46
C GLU A 99 -11.41 -45.26 14.70
N LYS A 100 -12.06 -45.73 13.66
CA LYS A 100 -12.88 -44.86 12.77
C LYS A 100 -13.88 -43.99 13.52
N ASN A 101 -14.58 -44.56 14.53
CA ASN A 101 -15.57 -43.81 15.32
C ASN A 101 -14.94 -42.65 16.13
N ASN A 102 -13.72 -42.85 16.63
CA ASN A 102 -12.99 -41.83 17.37
C ASN A 102 -12.46 -40.74 16.41
N LYS A 103 -11.97 -41.12 15.22
CA LYS A 103 -11.59 -40.19 14.16
C LYS A 103 -12.74 -39.26 13.81
N ASP A 104 -13.92 -39.82 13.50
CA ASP A 104 -15.11 -39.06 13.08
C ASP A 104 -15.54 -38.05 14.15
N LYS A 105 -15.47 -38.41 15.43
CA LYS A 105 -15.79 -37.51 16.54
C LYS A 105 -14.79 -36.36 16.64
N ILE A 106 -13.47 -36.65 16.59
CA ILE A 106 -12.44 -35.63 16.68
C ILE A 106 -12.51 -34.69 15.48
N ILE A 107 -12.67 -35.23 14.28
CA ILE A 107 -12.84 -34.41 13.04
C ILE A 107 -14.06 -33.51 13.16
N GLY A 108 -15.19 -34.05 13.68
CA GLY A 108 -16.41 -33.25 13.91
C GLY A 108 -16.18 -32.04 14.85
N HIS A 109 -15.41 -32.23 15.94
CA HIS A 109 -15.06 -31.11 16.82
C HIS A 109 -14.12 -30.09 16.15
N LEU A 110 -13.13 -30.54 15.37
CA LEU A 110 -12.25 -29.64 14.61
C LEU A 110 -13.03 -28.86 13.55
N ASP A 111 -14.00 -29.47 12.89
CA ASP A 111 -14.85 -28.81 11.89
C ASP A 111 -15.73 -27.72 12.49
N ILE A 112 -16.20 -27.92 13.72
CA ILE A 112 -16.95 -26.87 14.44
C ILE A 112 -16.03 -25.67 14.69
N ILE A 113 -14.85 -25.88 15.26
CA ILE A 113 -13.87 -24.81 15.54
C ILE A 113 -13.49 -24.08 14.24
N TYR A 114 -13.23 -24.83 13.18
CA TYR A 114 -12.87 -24.26 11.87
C TYR A 114 -13.99 -23.38 11.31
N LYS A 115 -15.25 -23.84 11.37
CA LYS A 115 -16.42 -23.06 10.94
C LYS A 115 -16.62 -21.79 11.76
N ASP A 116 -16.38 -21.86 13.07
CA ASP A 116 -16.45 -20.69 13.95
C ASP A 116 -15.39 -19.64 13.57
N ILE A 117 -14.15 -20.07 13.30
CA ILE A 117 -13.09 -19.18 12.82
C ILE A 117 -13.48 -18.53 11.50
N LEU A 118 -13.94 -19.29 10.52
CA LEU A 118 -14.40 -18.74 9.23
C LEU A 118 -15.57 -17.76 9.40
N SER A 119 -16.47 -18.02 10.32
CA SER A 119 -17.56 -17.10 10.66
C SER A 119 -17.04 -15.77 11.23
N ILE A 120 -16.03 -15.85 12.11
CA ILE A 120 -15.34 -14.65 12.66
C ILE A 120 -14.63 -13.90 11.54
N PHE A 121 -13.94 -14.58 10.64
CA PHE A 121 -13.29 -13.99 9.48
C PHE A 121 -14.28 -13.23 8.61
N LYS A 122 -15.40 -13.86 8.27
CA LYS A 122 -16.45 -13.24 7.45
C LYS A 122 -17.05 -11.99 8.11
N LYS A 123 -17.25 -11.99 9.43
CA LYS A 123 -17.72 -10.81 10.19
C LYS A 123 -16.72 -9.65 10.13
N ASN A 124 -15.43 -9.96 10.02
CA ASN A 124 -14.34 -8.97 9.89
C ASN A 124 -13.97 -8.68 8.43
N GLN A 125 -14.78 -9.10 7.47
CA GLN A 125 -14.54 -8.89 6.04
C GLN A 125 -13.23 -9.51 5.54
N ILE A 126 -12.88 -10.65 6.12
CA ILE A 126 -11.82 -11.53 5.66
C ILE A 126 -12.48 -12.62 4.83
N ASP A 127 -12.24 -12.61 3.52
CA ASP A 127 -12.85 -13.52 2.57
C ASP A 127 -11.83 -14.49 2.00
N GLU A 128 -12.24 -15.76 1.84
CA GLU A 128 -11.44 -16.79 1.20
C GLU A 128 -11.40 -16.57 -0.31
N ILE A 129 -10.23 -16.76 -0.92
CA ILE A 129 -10.05 -16.68 -2.37
C ILE A 129 -10.47 -18.02 -2.96
N SER A 130 -11.44 -18.00 -3.86
CA SER A 130 -11.83 -19.18 -4.62
C SER A 130 -10.79 -19.43 -5.71
N ALA A 131 -10.05 -20.53 -5.60
CA ALA A 131 -8.95 -20.83 -6.51
C ALA A 131 -9.23 -22.04 -7.41
N LEU A 132 -9.91 -23.09 -6.90
CA LEU A 132 -10.10 -24.33 -7.63
C LEU A 132 -10.92 -24.16 -8.91
N GLY A 133 -10.37 -24.59 -10.04
CA GLY A 133 -11.03 -24.54 -11.35
C GLY A 133 -10.91 -23.18 -12.05
N GLU A 134 -10.36 -22.16 -11.41
CA GLU A 134 -10.10 -20.87 -12.03
C GLU A 134 -8.78 -20.84 -12.78
N LYS A 135 -8.59 -19.87 -13.66
CA LYS A 135 -7.27 -19.60 -14.28
C LYS A 135 -6.36 -18.91 -13.27
N LEU A 136 -5.08 -19.21 -13.34
CA LEU A 136 -4.06 -18.59 -12.48
C LEU A 136 -4.08 -17.06 -12.64
N ASP A 137 -4.36 -16.35 -11.55
CA ASP A 137 -4.22 -14.90 -11.44
C ASP A 137 -3.03 -14.59 -10.53
N PRO A 138 -1.93 -14.01 -11.05
CA PRO A 138 -0.74 -13.71 -10.25
C PRO A 138 -0.99 -12.74 -9.09
N ASN A 139 -2.08 -11.97 -9.11
CA ASN A 139 -2.43 -11.05 -8.02
C ASN A 139 -3.05 -11.75 -6.81
N LYS A 140 -3.61 -12.96 -7.01
CA LYS A 140 -4.35 -13.70 -5.98
C LYS A 140 -3.76 -15.07 -5.69
N HIS A 141 -3.09 -15.67 -6.67
CA HIS A 141 -2.63 -17.05 -6.63
C HIS A 141 -1.12 -17.14 -6.82
N GLN A 142 -0.50 -18.06 -6.13
CA GLN A 142 0.92 -18.39 -6.29
C GLN A 142 1.05 -19.87 -6.70
N ALA A 143 1.46 -20.12 -7.93
CA ALA A 143 1.70 -21.47 -8.42
C ALA A 143 2.95 -22.04 -7.75
N MET A 144 2.81 -23.23 -7.12
CA MET A 144 3.90 -23.97 -6.47
C MET A 144 4.25 -25.25 -7.21
N LEU A 145 3.26 -25.88 -7.85
CA LEU A 145 3.39 -27.14 -8.54
C LEU A 145 2.76 -27.08 -9.93
N GLU A 146 3.37 -27.75 -10.89
CA GLU A 146 2.76 -28.07 -12.17
C GLU A 146 2.29 -29.54 -12.14
N ILE A 147 1.01 -29.74 -12.41
CA ILE A 147 0.37 -31.08 -12.42
C ILE A 147 -0.01 -31.42 -13.84
N GLU A 148 0.44 -32.56 -14.35
CA GLU A 148 0.05 -33.02 -15.69
C GLU A 148 -1.42 -33.40 -15.68
N ASP A 149 -2.24 -32.65 -16.37
CA ASP A 149 -3.67 -32.89 -16.56
C ASP A 149 -4.03 -32.67 -18.03
N ALA A 150 -4.46 -33.75 -18.68
CA ALA A 150 -4.83 -33.73 -20.09
C ALA A 150 -6.24 -33.16 -20.33
N GLU A 151 -7.10 -33.17 -19.30
CA GLU A 151 -8.50 -32.76 -19.40
C GLU A 151 -8.70 -31.25 -19.21
N LYS A 152 -7.78 -30.58 -18.50
CA LYS A 152 -7.88 -29.16 -18.19
C LYS A 152 -7.00 -28.30 -19.08
N GLU A 153 -7.43 -27.07 -19.30
CA GLU A 153 -6.64 -26.09 -20.01
C GLU A 153 -5.36 -25.77 -19.21
N GLN A 154 -4.26 -25.53 -19.92
CA GLN A 154 -3.00 -25.14 -19.31
C GLN A 154 -3.15 -23.85 -18.49
N GLY A 155 -2.62 -23.84 -17.27
CA GLY A 155 -2.72 -22.72 -16.35
C GLY A 155 -4.02 -22.68 -15.53
N THR A 156 -4.86 -23.74 -15.62
CA THR A 156 -6.03 -23.89 -14.73
C THR A 156 -5.58 -24.46 -13.39
N ILE A 157 -6.14 -23.96 -12.31
CA ILE A 157 -5.83 -24.42 -10.94
C ILE A 157 -6.56 -25.76 -10.72
N VAL A 158 -5.78 -26.81 -10.52
CA VAL A 158 -6.29 -28.18 -10.31
C VAL A 158 -6.29 -28.57 -8.84
N GLN A 159 -5.40 -27.99 -8.06
CA GLN A 159 -5.27 -28.27 -6.63
C GLN A 159 -4.96 -26.99 -5.87
N GLU A 160 -5.58 -26.83 -4.73
CA GLU A 160 -5.24 -25.80 -3.75
C GLU A 160 -4.46 -26.44 -2.59
N ILE A 161 -3.21 -26.01 -2.39
CA ILE A 161 -2.32 -26.52 -1.35
C ILE A 161 -2.55 -25.77 -0.05
N GLN A 162 -2.76 -24.46 -0.15
CA GLN A 162 -3.01 -23.57 0.96
C GLN A 162 -3.97 -22.47 0.54
N LYS A 163 -4.98 -22.23 1.35
CA LYS A 163 -6.03 -21.27 1.08
C LYS A 163 -5.52 -19.83 1.16
N GLY A 164 -5.90 -19.02 0.19
CA GLY A 164 -5.66 -17.59 0.17
C GLY A 164 -6.79 -16.80 0.80
N PHE A 165 -6.48 -15.62 1.31
CA PHE A 165 -7.45 -14.74 1.95
C PHE A 165 -7.21 -13.28 1.61
N THR A 166 -8.31 -12.51 1.58
CA THR A 166 -8.31 -11.05 1.42
C THR A 166 -8.98 -10.41 2.63
N LEU A 167 -8.54 -9.20 3.01
CA LEU A 167 -9.18 -8.35 4.02
C LEU A 167 -9.72 -7.11 3.32
N LYS A 168 -11.03 -6.91 3.31
CA LYS A 168 -11.67 -5.78 2.63
C LYS A 168 -11.17 -5.58 1.18
N GLY A 169 -10.96 -6.69 0.46
CA GLY A 169 -10.43 -6.68 -0.91
C GLY A 169 -8.91 -6.53 -1.03
N ARG A 170 -8.17 -6.23 0.06
CA ARG A 170 -6.70 -6.21 0.07
C ARG A 170 -6.15 -7.60 0.35
N LEU A 171 -5.19 -8.03 -0.44
CA LEU A 171 -4.58 -9.36 -0.28
C LEU A 171 -3.89 -9.49 1.08
N LEU A 172 -4.30 -10.49 1.88
CA LEU A 172 -3.63 -10.93 3.10
C LEU A 172 -2.55 -11.95 2.78
N ARG A 173 -2.92 -12.97 2.01
CA ARG A 173 -2.08 -14.09 1.60
C ARG A 173 -2.61 -14.68 0.29
N PRO A 174 -1.77 -14.91 -0.73
CA PRO A 174 -2.20 -15.60 -1.94
C PRO A 174 -2.53 -17.08 -1.66
N SER A 175 -3.42 -17.68 -2.46
CA SER A 175 -3.60 -19.13 -2.47
C SER A 175 -2.39 -19.80 -3.08
N LEU A 176 -1.82 -20.79 -2.41
CA LEU A 176 -0.79 -21.65 -2.99
C LEU A 176 -1.46 -22.78 -3.77
N VAL A 177 -1.17 -22.85 -5.06
CA VAL A 177 -1.92 -23.72 -5.97
C VAL A 177 -1.03 -24.57 -6.85
N GLY A 178 -1.57 -25.72 -7.26
CA GLY A 178 -1.06 -26.56 -8.35
C GLY A 178 -1.82 -26.23 -9.64
N VAL A 179 -1.08 -25.95 -10.70
CA VAL A 179 -1.65 -25.60 -12.01
C VAL A 179 -1.50 -26.71 -13.02
N SER A 180 -2.47 -26.84 -13.91
CA SER A 180 -2.44 -27.81 -14.99
C SER A 180 -1.36 -27.48 -16.02
N LYS A 181 -0.61 -28.51 -16.42
CA LYS A 181 0.30 -28.50 -17.55
C LYS A 181 -0.10 -29.60 -18.53
N LYS A 182 -0.12 -29.28 -19.80
CA LYS A 182 -0.37 -30.31 -20.82
C LYS A 182 0.80 -31.31 -20.81
N PRO A 183 0.53 -32.64 -20.81
CA PRO A 183 1.58 -33.63 -20.88
C PRO A 183 2.39 -33.40 -22.15
N GLN A 184 3.70 -33.23 -22.02
CA GLN A 184 4.59 -33.16 -23.17
C GLN A 184 4.61 -34.55 -23.83
N LYS A 185 4.04 -34.67 -25.02
CA LYS A 185 4.29 -35.86 -25.85
C LYS A 185 5.78 -35.99 -26.04
N ASN A 186 6.38 -37.04 -25.46
CA ASN A 186 7.78 -37.41 -25.64
C ASN A 186 8.11 -37.54 -27.14
N GLU A 187 8.49 -36.46 -27.80
CA GLU A 187 9.07 -36.49 -29.16
C GLU A 187 10.47 -37.15 -29.19
N GLU A 188 11.06 -37.39 -28.02
CA GLU A 188 12.39 -38.02 -27.92
C GLU A 188 12.41 -39.52 -28.28
N LYS A 189 11.24 -40.20 -28.36
CA LYS A 189 11.22 -41.62 -28.75
C LYS A 189 11.13 -41.87 -30.26
N GLN A 190 10.87 -40.87 -31.07
CA GLN A 190 10.79 -41.03 -32.52
C GLN A 190 12.12 -40.83 -33.23
N GLN A 191 13.03 -40.01 -32.70
CA GLN A 191 14.36 -39.81 -33.32
C GLN A 191 15.36 -40.93 -33.10
N LYS A 192 15.11 -41.89 -32.21
CA LYS A 192 15.95 -43.08 -32.03
C LYS A 192 15.53 -44.30 -32.87
N LYS A 193 14.37 -44.24 -33.53
CA LYS A 193 13.92 -45.34 -34.42
C LYS A 193 14.23 -45.11 -35.90
N GLU A 194 14.67 -43.92 -36.29
CA GLU A 194 15.10 -43.64 -37.67
C GLU A 194 16.62 -43.69 -37.90
N LYS A 195 17.39 -44.12 -36.87
CA LYS A 195 18.86 -44.27 -36.97
C LYS A 195 19.33 -45.69 -36.70
N ASN A 196 18.47 -46.70 -36.88
CA ASN A 196 18.91 -48.10 -36.94
C ASN A 196 18.46 -48.75 -38.25
#